data_c80670f8935f1462d826fc130e093ef7
#
_entry.id   c80670f8935f1462d826fc130e093ef7
#
_cell.length_a   1.000
_cell.length_b   1.000
_cell.length_c   1.000
_cell.angle_alpha   90.00
_cell.angle_beta   90.00
_cell.angle_gamma   90.00
#
_symmetry.space_group_name_H-M   'P 1'
#
loop_
_entity.id
_entity.type
_entity.pdbx_description
1 polymer ?
#
loop_
_entity_poly.entity_id
_entity_poly.type
_entity_poly.pdbx_seq_one_letter_code
_entity_poly.pdbx_strand_id
1 'polypeptide(L)'
;MPPDSVHFNGSVNLPGTEAVMREISSRVPRGVRRMTDGETGERYYWIMFQVQKFAAMADFQAAGTRELPGVDLPPMPLLRLADGVAAKNVRWPDLGYAAAYTDSYQVFRRLQDDGTIPAGVRFQMQYPTPVAPIAGTFVPEDTEGLVASYQAALFADLDRALASLPHEQVAVQWDVAVEFAMLEGGFGFDPVPLGQITPGLARCADQIPGDVPVGMHLCYGDAGHQHFKQPESLALQVQVANAVTAAARRPVNWFSFTVPQAQRDNDYFAPLATLRTGPQTELYFALVPYYPASQPAGTTAQQAAHIDTHLGKSLAGSRDWGICTECGMGRVQAGDVPTLLDLHRTILDTHEVNR
;
A
#
# COMPACT_ATOMS: atom_id res chain seq x y z
N MET A 1 22.90 8.00 -0.84
CA MET A 1 23.26 6.70 -1.45
C MET A 1 22.24 6.38 -2.51
N PRO A 2 22.61 5.79 -3.65
CA PRO A 2 21.63 5.47 -4.69
C PRO A 2 20.63 4.41 -4.21
N PRO A 3 19.43 4.33 -4.82
CA PRO A 3 18.48 3.26 -4.52
C PRO A 3 19.07 1.89 -4.84
N ASP A 4 18.85 0.92 -3.95
CA ASP A 4 19.39 -0.44 -4.05
C ASP A 4 18.34 -1.51 -4.31
N SER A 5 17.07 -1.15 -4.21
CA SER A 5 15.96 -2.10 -4.27
C SER A 5 14.69 -1.51 -4.89
N VAL A 6 13.80 -2.42 -5.28
CA VAL A 6 12.47 -2.10 -5.84
C VAL A 6 11.40 -2.71 -4.96
N HIS A 7 10.32 -1.96 -4.77
CA HIS A 7 9.11 -2.42 -4.13
C HIS A 7 7.89 -2.22 -5.03
N PHE A 8 7.02 -3.21 -5.08
CA PHE A 8 5.75 -3.17 -5.80
C PHE A 8 4.62 -3.05 -4.79
N ASN A 9 3.88 -1.93 -4.84
CA ASN A 9 2.86 -1.59 -3.85
C ASN A 9 1.57 -2.42 -3.94
N GLY A 10 1.46 -3.38 -4.85
CA GLY A 10 0.32 -4.29 -4.92
C GLY A 10 -0.14 -4.56 -6.33
N SER A 11 -1.23 -3.94 -6.74
CA SER A 11 -1.92 -4.23 -8.00
C SER A 11 -1.07 -3.99 -9.24
N VAL A 12 -1.22 -4.88 -10.25
CA VAL A 12 -0.57 -4.77 -11.57
C VAL A 12 -1.57 -5.18 -12.65
N ASN A 13 -1.77 -4.33 -13.65
CA ASN A 13 -2.75 -4.58 -14.71
C ASN A 13 -2.22 -5.58 -15.76
N LEU A 14 -2.19 -6.85 -15.36
CA LEU A 14 -1.88 -7.99 -16.23
C LEU A 14 -2.92 -9.10 -16.01
N PRO A 15 -3.06 -10.05 -16.95
CA PRO A 15 -4.18 -11.00 -16.98
C PRO A 15 -4.28 -11.96 -15.79
N GLY A 16 -3.25 -12.08 -14.96
CA GLY A 16 -3.26 -12.98 -13.80
C GLY A 16 -1.92 -13.03 -13.09
N THR A 17 -1.91 -13.63 -11.92
CA THR A 17 -0.76 -13.71 -11.01
C THR A 17 0.52 -14.21 -11.67
N GLU A 18 0.44 -15.28 -12.50
CA GLU A 18 1.63 -15.80 -13.19
C GLU A 18 2.20 -14.80 -14.18
N ALA A 19 1.35 -14.12 -14.95
CA ALA A 19 1.80 -13.08 -15.89
C ALA A 19 2.49 -11.93 -15.16
N VAL A 20 1.94 -11.49 -14.01
CA VAL A 20 2.54 -10.45 -13.16
C VAL A 20 3.93 -10.87 -12.70
N MET A 21 4.05 -12.04 -12.09
CA MET A 21 5.30 -12.51 -11.51
C MET A 21 6.39 -12.75 -12.56
N ARG A 22 6.03 -13.32 -13.73
CA ARG A 22 6.98 -13.51 -14.85
C ARG A 22 7.44 -12.19 -15.44
N GLU A 23 6.53 -11.25 -15.66
CA GLU A 23 6.86 -9.95 -16.23
C GLU A 23 7.78 -9.14 -15.30
N ILE A 24 7.48 -9.11 -13.98
CA ILE A 24 8.35 -8.48 -12.99
C ILE A 24 9.73 -9.16 -12.98
N SER A 25 9.79 -10.50 -12.88
CA SER A 25 11.06 -11.22 -12.78
C SER A 25 11.94 -11.05 -14.00
N SER A 26 11.34 -11.00 -15.20
CA SER A 26 12.10 -10.85 -16.45
C SER A 26 12.64 -9.43 -16.67
N ARG A 27 11.89 -8.41 -16.26
CA ARG A 27 12.25 -7.00 -16.51
C ARG A 27 13.01 -6.35 -15.36
N VAL A 28 12.76 -6.81 -14.12
CA VAL A 28 13.42 -6.31 -12.91
C VAL A 28 14.12 -7.47 -12.22
N PRO A 29 15.21 -8.00 -12.79
CA PRO A 29 15.85 -9.24 -12.32
C PRO A 29 16.61 -9.09 -11.00
N ARG A 30 16.73 -7.87 -10.46
CA ARG A 30 17.46 -7.57 -9.23
C ARG A 30 16.75 -6.51 -8.39
N GLY A 31 17.08 -6.45 -7.12
CA GLY A 31 16.53 -5.44 -6.18
C GLY A 31 15.12 -5.76 -5.69
N VAL A 32 14.44 -6.77 -6.21
CA VAL A 32 13.10 -7.18 -5.76
C VAL A 32 13.25 -8.06 -4.52
N ARG A 33 12.77 -7.59 -3.38
CA ARG A 33 12.81 -8.34 -2.11
C ARG A 33 11.50 -9.08 -1.84
N ARG A 34 10.41 -8.58 -2.39
CA ARG A 34 9.04 -9.12 -2.23
C ARG A 34 8.32 -9.09 -3.57
N MET A 35 7.61 -10.16 -3.87
CA MET A 35 6.86 -10.35 -5.11
C MET A 35 5.38 -10.26 -4.84
N THR A 36 4.71 -9.27 -5.43
CA THR A 36 3.24 -9.16 -5.42
C THR A 36 2.60 -10.17 -6.35
N ASP A 37 1.37 -10.55 -6.07
CA ASP A 37 0.51 -11.31 -6.97
C ASP A 37 -0.26 -10.43 -7.97
N GLY A 38 -0.10 -9.10 -7.87
CA GLY A 38 -0.73 -8.11 -8.73
C GLY A 38 -2.19 -7.83 -8.40
N GLU A 39 -2.75 -8.40 -7.31
CA GLU A 39 -4.16 -8.23 -6.93
C GLU A 39 -5.12 -8.48 -8.11
N THR A 40 -4.85 -9.51 -8.88
CA THR A 40 -5.60 -9.83 -10.09
C THR A 40 -7.01 -10.36 -9.78
N GLY A 41 -7.88 -10.42 -10.79
CA GLY A 41 -9.25 -10.90 -10.65
C GLY A 41 -10.17 -9.91 -9.92
N GLU A 42 -10.97 -10.40 -8.97
CA GLU A 42 -11.93 -9.55 -8.24
C GLU A 42 -11.26 -8.46 -7.37
N ARG A 43 -9.99 -8.66 -6.96
CA ARG A 43 -9.22 -7.69 -6.17
C ARG A 43 -8.63 -6.54 -6.99
N TYR A 44 -8.83 -6.53 -8.32
CA TYR A 44 -8.26 -5.53 -9.23
C TYR A 44 -8.55 -4.07 -8.83
N TYR A 45 -9.73 -3.81 -8.30
CA TYR A 45 -10.13 -2.49 -7.79
C TYR A 45 -10.00 -2.37 -6.28
N TRP A 46 -8.96 -2.97 -5.70
CA TRP A 46 -8.61 -2.88 -4.29
C TRP A 46 -9.78 -3.27 -3.36
N ILE A 47 -10.37 -2.34 -2.57
CA ILE A 47 -11.46 -2.63 -1.62
C ILE A 47 -12.83 -2.78 -2.27
N MET A 48 -13.00 -2.46 -3.55
CA MET A 48 -14.33 -2.38 -4.16
C MET A 48 -15.06 -3.73 -4.19
N PHE A 49 -14.35 -4.84 -4.27
CA PHE A 49 -15.00 -6.16 -4.19
C PHE A 49 -15.55 -6.44 -2.78
N GLN A 50 -14.99 -5.87 -1.72
CA GLN A 50 -15.56 -5.93 -0.37
C GLN A 50 -16.85 -5.09 -0.30
N VAL A 51 -16.83 -3.88 -0.84
CA VAL A 51 -18.03 -3.01 -0.90
C VAL A 51 -19.20 -3.71 -1.59
N GLN A 52 -18.93 -4.45 -2.68
CA GLN A 52 -19.96 -5.24 -3.37
C GLN A 52 -20.50 -6.36 -2.48
N LYS A 53 -19.65 -7.06 -1.73
CA LYS A 53 -20.08 -8.08 -0.76
C LYS A 53 -20.95 -7.46 0.33
N PHE A 54 -20.59 -6.30 0.86
CA PHE A 54 -21.36 -5.61 1.90
C PHE A 54 -22.75 -5.18 1.39
N ALA A 55 -22.83 -4.63 0.18
CA ALA A 55 -24.10 -4.24 -0.41
C ALA A 55 -25.09 -5.41 -0.64
N ALA A 56 -24.59 -6.64 -0.67
CA ALA A 56 -25.42 -7.85 -0.81
C ALA A 56 -25.86 -8.46 0.54
N MET A 57 -25.37 -7.94 1.69
CA MET A 57 -25.74 -8.45 3.01
C MET A 57 -27.06 -7.90 3.50
N ALA A 58 -27.88 -8.75 4.12
CA ALA A 58 -29.14 -8.35 4.74
C ALA A 58 -28.96 -7.48 5.99
N ASP A 59 -27.77 -7.46 6.58
CA ASP A 59 -27.42 -6.64 7.74
C ASP A 59 -27.34 -5.14 7.39
N PHE A 60 -27.30 -4.79 6.10
CA PHE A 60 -27.12 -3.43 5.63
C PHE A 60 -28.24 -2.96 4.69
N GLN A 61 -28.44 -1.67 4.67
CA GLN A 61 -29.39 -1.02 3.74
C GLN A 61 -28.75 0.23 3.12
N ALA A 62 -29.24 0.61 1.92
CA ALA A 62 -28.77 1.81 1.24
C ALA A 62 -29.08 3.07 2.05
N ALA A 63 -28.12 3.97 2.16
CA ALA A 63 -28.24 5.27 2.83
C ALA A 63 -27.97 6.46 1.90
N GLY A 64 -27.95 6.24 0.57
CA GLY A 64 -27.67 7.25 -0.44
C GLY A 64 -26.33 7.03 -1.11
N THR A 65 -25.65 8.12 -1.43
CA THR A 65 -24.34 8.12 -2.07
C THR A 65 -23.42 9.14 -1.41
N ARG A 66 -22.10 8.90 -1.51
CA ARG A 66 -21.05 9.82 -1.11
C ARG A 66 -20.34 10.35 -2.35
N GLU A 67 -20.30 11.66 -2.48
CA GLU A 67 -19.43 12.32 -3.45
C GLU A 67 -17.95 12.12 -3.05
N LEU A 68 -17.07 12.03 -4.05
CA LEU A 68 -15.64 11.92 -3.86
C LEU A 68 -14.94 13.18 -4.40
N PRO A 69 -14.94 14.29 -3.65
CA PRO A 69 -14.29 15.52 -4.10
C PRO A 69 -12.82 15.31 -4.44
N GLY A 70 -12.38 15.90 -5.54
CA GLY A 70 -10.99 15.86 -5.99
C GLY A 70 -10.63 14.71 -6.93
N VAL A 71 -11.56 13.78 -7.20
CA VAL A 71 -11.36 12.69 -8.17
C VAL A 71 -12.54 12.61 -9.14
N ASP A 72 -12.24 12.27 -10.39
CA ASP A 72 -13.26 12.08 -11.44
C ASP A 72 -13.81 10.65 -11.39
N LEU A 73 -14.61 10.39 -10.35
CA LEU A 73 -15.29 9.12 -10.17
C LEU A 73 -16.79 9.36 -9.87
N PRO A 74 -17.67 8.42 -10.26
CA PRO A 74 -19.06 8.49 -9.85
C PRO A 74 -19.18 8.39 -8.31
N PRO A 75 -20.27 8.96 -7.74
CA PRO A 75 -20.56 8.85 -6.32
C PRO A 75 -20.54 7.40 -5.84
N MET A 76 -19.92 7.16 -4.71
CA MET A 76 -19.86 5.84 -4.08
C MET A 76 -21.17 5.51 -3.35
N PRO A 77 -21.67 4.25 -3.40
CA PRO A 77 -22.80 3.87 -2.59
C PRO A 77 -22.49 4.03 -1.11
N LEU A 78 -23.43 4.59 -0.35
CA LEU A 78 -23.38 4.72 1.09
C LEU A 78 -24.35 3.74 1.71
N LEU A 79 -23.89 3.00 2.70
CA LEU A 79 -24.64 1.99 3.44
C LEU A 79 -24.81 2.40 4.90
N ARG A 80 -25.81 1.81 5.55
CA ARG A 80 -26.02 1.87 6.99
C ARG A 80 -26.44 0.50 7.52
N LEU A 81 -26.35 0.32 8.82
CA LEU A 81 -26.93 -0.86 9.46
C LEU A 81 -28.45 -0.92 9.21
N ALA A 82 -28.98 -2.09 8.92
CA ALA A 82 -30.41 -2.32 8.84
C ALA A 82 -31.07 -2.15 10.23
N ASP A 83 -32.37 -1.82 10.26
CA ASP A 83 -33.09 -1.55 11.48
C ASP A 83 -32.99 -2.72 12.47
N GLY A 84 -32.58 -2.43 13.71
CA GLY A 84 -32.42 -3.42 14.77
C GLY A 84 -31.11 -4.22 14.72
N VAL A 85 -30.25 -4.04 13.73
CA VAL A 85 -28.94 -4.70 13.64
C VAL A 85 -27.92 -3.89 14.43
N ALA A 86 -27.19 -4.56 15.33
CA ALA A 86 -26.05 -3.96 16.01
C ALA A 86 -24.74 -4.34 15.31
N ALA A 87 -23.80 -3.41 15.16
CA ALA A 87 -22.51 -3.62 14.47
C ALA A 87 -21.74 -4.86 14.96
N LYS A 88 -21.75 -5.13 16.27
CA LYS A 88 -21.10 -6.31 16.88
C LYS A 88 -21.73 -7.66 16.50
N ASN A 89 -22.95 -7.64 15.95
CA ASN A 89 -23.68 -8.84 15.54
C ASN A 89 -23.57 -9.12 14.05
N VAL A 90 -22.97 -8.21 13.28
CA VAL A 90 -22.74 -8.39 11.84
C VAL A 90 -21.87 -9.62 11.61
N ARG A 91 -22.37 -10.50 10.76
CA ARG A 91 -21.65 -11.71 10.35
C ARG A 91 -21.05 -11.48 8.98
N TRP A 92 -19.80 -11.03 8.97
CA TRP A 92 -19.09 -10.76 7.73
C TRP A 92 -18.96 -12.04 6.88
N PRO A 93 -19.12 -11.94 5.55
CA PRO A 93 -18.93 -13.09 4.66
C PRO A 93 -17.46 -13.51 4.63
N ASP A 94 -17.15 -14.58 3.90
CA ASP A 94 -15.76 -14.85 3.56
C ASP A 94 -15.19 -13.67 2.77
N LEU A 95 -14.13 -13.04 3.31
CA LEU A 95 -13.53 -11.87 2.70
C LEU A 95 -12.77 -12.22 1.42
N GLY A 96 -12.25 -13.46 1.32
CA GLY A 96 -11.64 -14.01 0.12
C GLY A 96 -10.15 -13.73 -0.04
N TYR A 97 -9.53 -12.98 0.88
CA TYR A 97 -8.08 -12.72 0.79
C TYR A 97 -7.26 -13.99 1.04
N ALA A 98 -7.59 -14.76 2.07
CA ALA A 98 -6.85 -15.97 2.42
C ALA A 98 -6.84 -16.99 1.27
N ALA A 99 -7.98 -17.23 0.64
CA ALA A 99 -8.07 -18.13 -0.52
C ALA A 99 -7.23 -17.61 -1.69
N ALA A 100 -7.39 -16.32 -2.04
CA ALA A 100 -6.66 -15.71 -3.15
C ALA A 100 -5.14 -15.75 -2.94
N TYR A 101 -4.65 -15.48 -1.73
CA TYR A 101 -3.22 -15.56 -1.44
C TYR A 101 -2.69 -16.98 -1.39
N THR A 102 -3.48 -17.94 -0.93
CA THR A 102 -3.11 -19.36 -0.99
C THR A 102 -2.92 -19.81 -2.44
N ASP A 103 -3.85 -19.47 -3.33
CA ASP A 103 -3.76 -19.80 -4.75
C ASP A 103 -2.58 -19.09 -5.42
N SER A 104 -2.41 -17.80 -5.16
CA SER A 104 -1.30 -17.00 -5.70
C SER A 104 0.06 -17.50 -5.21
N TYR A 105 0.16 -17.97 -3.97
CA TYR A 105 1.37 -18.54 -3.42
C TYR A 105 1.77 -19.85 -4.13
N GLN A 106 0.82 -20.67 -4.57
CA GLN A 106 1.14 -21.87 -5.36
C GLN A 106 1.82 -21.50 -6.69
N VAL A 107 1.37 -20.43 -7.32
CA VAL A 107 2.02 -19.88 -8.52
C VAL A 107 3.42 -19.37 -8.19
N PHE A 108 3.55 -18.55 -7.14
CA PHE A 108 4.83 -18.03 -6.67
C PHE A 108 5.83 -19.15 -6.40
N ARG A 109 5.43 -20.18 -5.67
CA ARG A 109 6.27 -21.31 -5.30
C ARG A 109 6.78 -22.07 -6.54
N ARG A 110 5.89 -22.36 -7.50
CA ARG A 110 6.27 -23.01 -8.75
C ARG A 110 7.31 -22.18 -9.54
N LEU A 111 7.11 -20.84 -9.60
CA LEU A 111 8.05 -19.95 -10.28
C LEU A 111 9.38 -19.78 -9.52
N GLN A 112 9.39 -20.00 -8.22
CA GLN A 112 10.61 -20.04 -7.43
C GLN A 112 11.35 -21.36 -7.64
N ASP A 113 10.63 -22.49 -7.73
CA ASP A 113 11.20 -23.83 -7.98
C ASP A 113 11.80 -23.95 -9.40
N ASP A 114 11.22 -23.28 -10.39
CA ASP A 114 11.76 -23.27 -11.77
C ASP A 114 12.85 -22.19 -11.98
N GLY A 115 13.19 -21.43 -10.93
CA GLY A 115 14.23 -20.40 -10.96
C GLY A 115 13.83 -19.06 -11.60
N THR A 116 12.56 -18.90 -11.98
CA THR A 116 12.03 -17.61 -12.48
C THR A 116 12.07 -16.54 -11.38
N ILE A 117 11.71 -16.90 -10.14
CA ILE A 117 11.79 -16.02 -8.96
C ILE A 117 12.98 -16.47 -8.12
N PRO A 118 13.93 -15.57 -7.75
CA PRO A 118 15.04 -15.91 -6.88
C PRO A 118 14.60 -16.43 -5.51
N ALA A 119 15.30 -17.43 -4.95
CA ALA A 119 14.96 -18.08 -3.69
C ALA A 119 14.89 -17.13 -2.47
N GLY A 120 15.61 -15.99 -2.50
CA GLY A 120 15.59 -14.99 -1.43
C GLY A 120 14.40 -14.01 -1.47
N VAL A 121 13.58 -14.04 -2.53
CA VAL A 121 12.39 -13.20 -2.66
C VAL A 121 11.25 -13.81 -1.85
N ARG A 122 10.51 -12.97 -1.10
CA ARG A 122 9.31 -13.38 -0.35
C ARG A 122 8.05 -13.10 -1.17
N PHE A 123 7.02 -13.90 -0.96
CA PHE A 123 5.68 -13.61 -1.47
C PHE A 123 5.03 -12.50 -0.64
N GLN A 124 4.51 -11.47 -1.28
CA GLN A 124 3.87 -10.34 -0.61
C GLN A 124 2.34 -10.46 -0.64
N MET A 125 1.73 -10.37 0.53
CA MET A 125 0.29 -10.25 0.71
C MET A 125 -0.05 -8.80 1.07
N GLN A 126 -0.88 -8.12 0.27
CA GLN A 126 -1.34 -6.76 0.53
C GLN A 126 -2.75 -6.79 1.12
N TYR A 127 -2.95 -6.11 2.23
CA TYR A 127 -4.27 -5.97 2.87
C TYR A 127 -4.62 -4.49 3.03
N PRO A 128 -5.87 -4.09 2.77
CA PRO A 128 -6.35 -2.81 3.23
C PRO A 128 -6.40 -2.80 4.76
N THR A 129 -6.24 -1.64 5.37
CA THR A 129 -6.53 -1.53 6.80
C THR A 129 -8.02 -1.78 7.08
N PRO A 130 -8.41 -2.16 8.30
CA PRO A 130 -9.83 -2.35 8.64
C PRO A 130 -10.69 -1.12 8.41
N VAL A 131 -10.10 0.07 8.48
CA VAL A 131 -10.78 1.35 8.26
C VAL A 131 -11.16 1.55 6.79
N ALA A 132 -10.32 1.11 5.87
CA ALA A 132 -10.43 1.44 4.46
C ALA A 132 -11.79 1.06 3.81
N PRO A 133 -12.27 -0.19 3.87
CA PRO A 133 -13.54 -0.54 3.26
C PRO A 133 -14.76 -0.05 4.05
N ILE A 134 -14.60 0.29 5.33
CA ILE A 134 -15.72 0.69 6.19
C ILE A 134 -15.96 2.19 6.14
N ALA A 135 -14.94 3.01 6.42
CA ALA A 135 -15.12 4.46 6.51
C ALA A 135 -15.56 5.11 5.19
N GLY A 136 -15.14 4.53 4.04
CA GLY A 136 -15.58 4.99 2.72
C GLY A 136 -16.99 4.58 2.34
N THR A 137 -17.54 3.53 2.97
CA THR A 137 -18.78 2.85 2.51
C THR A 137 -19.96 3.09 3.45
N PHE A 138 -19.73 3.27 4.75
CA PHE A 138 -20.82 3.38 5.73
C PHE A 138 -21.01 4.81 6.23
N VAL A 139 -22.22 5.09 6.72
CA VAL A 139 -22.53 6.36 7.40
C VAL A 139 -21.66 6.56 8.63
N PRO A 140 -21.30 7.80 9.00
CA PRO A 140 -20.38 8.06 10.10
C PRO A 140 -20.82 7.43 11.43
N GLU A 141 -22.12 7.40 11.71
CA GLU A 141 -22.70 6.89 12.96
C GLU A 141 -22.44 5.40 13.17
N ASP A 142 -22.33 4.62 12.09
CA ASP A 142 -22.11 3.17 12.13
C ASP A 142 -20.62 2.81 12.05
N THR A 143 -19.77 3.74 11.58
CA THR A 143 -18.38 3.46 11.19
C THR A 143 -17.55 2.90 12.35
N GLU A 144 -17.57 3.48 13.54
CA GLU A 144 -16.72 3.03 14.65
C GLU A 144 -17.02 1.58 15.06
N GLY A 145 -18.31 1.26 15.23
CA GLY A 145 -18.73 -0.10 15.59
C GLY A 145 -18.42 -1.13 14.50
N LEU A 146 -18.60 -0.74 13.24
CA LEU A 146 -18.34 -1.60 12.09
C LEU A 146 -16.84 -1.81 11.86
N VAL A 147 -16.00 -0.79 12.04
CA VAL A 147 -14.52 -0.95 11.97
C VAL A 147 -14.05 -1.99 12.99
N ALA A 148 -14.54 -1.94 14.24
CA ALA A 148 -14.15 -2.90 15.26
C ALA A 148 -14.59 -4.34 14.89
N SER A 149 -15.82 -4.50 14.39
CA SER A 149 -16.38 -5.77 13.97
C SER A 149 -15.66 -6.33 12.74
N TYR A 150 -15.44 -5.50 11.72
CA TYR A 150 -14.74 -5.88 10.49
C TYR A 150 -13.27 -6.21 10.73
N GLN A 151 -12.59 -5.46 11.61
CA GLN A 151 -11.21 -5.76 12.00
C GLN A 151 -11.06 -7.21 12.48
N ALA A 152 -11.99 -7.69 13.31
CA ALA A 152 -11.94 -9.07 13.77
C ALA A 152 -12.06 -10.07 12.62
N ALA A 153 -12.93 -9.81 11.65
CA ALA A 153 -13.09 -10.66 10.47
C ALA A 153 -11.86 -10.62 9.55
N LEU A 154 -11.30 -9.42 9.30
CA LEU A 154 -10.12 -9.25 8.46
C LEU A 154 -8.87 -9.90 9.08
N PHE A 155 -8.69 -9.77 10.38
CA PHE A 155 -7.60 -10.42 11.09
C PHE A 155 -7.75 -11.93 11.11
N ALA A 156 -8.97 -12.46 11.27
CA ALA A 156 -9.21 -13.89 11.16
C ALA A 156 -8.97 -14.44 9.74
N ASP A 157 -9.25 -13.64 8.69
CA ASP A 157 -8.91 -13.99 7.32
C ASP A 157 -7.40 -14.05 7.12
N LEU A 158 -6.67 -13.02 7.58
CA LEU A 158 -5.22 -12.96 7.56
C LEU A 158 -4.59 -14.14 8.33
N ASP A 159 -5.10 -14.45 9.52
CA ASP A 159 -4.61 -15.58 10.33
C ASP A 159 -4.78 -16.92 9.58
N ARG A 160 -5.89 -17.09 8.83
CA ARG A 160 -6.06 -18.28 7.97
C ARG A 160 -5.03 -18.34 6.86
N ALA A 161 -4.73 -17.23 6.20
CA ALA A 161 -3.69 -17.17 5.18
C ALA A 161 -2.32 -17.53 5.77
N LEU A 162 -1.94 -16.91 6.89
CA LEU A 162 -0.66 -17.16 7.55
C LEU A 162 -0.55 -18.61 8.09
N ALA A 163 -1.63 -19.19 8.59
CA ALA A 163 -1.62 -20.58 9.03
C ALA A 163 -1.40 -21.60 7.90
N SER A 164 -1.68 -21.21 6.65
CA SER A 164 -1.55 -22.07 5.47
C SER A 164 -0.24 -21.88 4.70
N LEU A 165 0.54 -20.84 5.01
CA LEU A 165 1.73 -20.43 4.26
C LEU A 165 2.99 -20.42 5.14
N PRO A 166 4.17 -20.79 4.60
CA PRO A 166 5.42 -20.76 5.37
C PRO A 166 5.84 -19.31 5.67
N HIS A 167 5.96 -18.98 6.94
CA HIS A 167 6.26 -17.63 7.43
C HIS A 167 7.58 -17.07 6.88
N GLU A 168 8.57 -17.93 6.68
CA GLU A 168 9.87 -17.53 6.12
C GLU A 168 9.80 -17.14 4.64
N GLN A 169 8.71 -17.45 3.94
CA GLN A 169 8.53 -17.15 2.52
C GLN A 169 7.52 -16.04 2.24
N VAL A 170 6.83 -15.54 3.25
CA VAL A 170 5.80 -14.50 3.09
C VAL A 170 6.17 -13.20 3.77
N ALA A 171 5.50 -12.14 3.36
CA ALA A 171 5.54 -10.82 3.98
C ALA A 171 4.17 -10.16 3.84
N VAL A 172 3.76 -9.30 4.76
CA VAL A 172 2.45 -8.63 4.76
C VAL A 172 2.63 -7.13 4.63
N GLN A 173 1.87 -6.52 3.72
CA GLN A 173 1.74 -5.08 3.57
C GLN A 173 0.36 -4.63 3.99
N TRP A 174 0.28 -3.54 4.75
CA TRP A 174 -0.95 -2.81 5.00
C TRP A 174 -1.00 -1.57 4.11
N ASP A 175 -2.09 -1.40 3.36
CA ASP A 175 -2.32 -0.23 2.52
C ASP A 175 -3.02 0.86 3.32
N VAL A 176 -2.29 1.92 3.62
CA VAL A 176 -2.73 3.06 4.43
C VAL A 176 -3.11 4.20 3.49
N ALA A 177 -4.35 4.20 3.01
CA ALA A 177 -4.83 5.18 2.04
C ALA A 177 -6.00 6.02 2.59
N VAL A 178 -7.04 5.37 3.11
CA VAL A 178 -8.22 6.08 3.64
C VAL A 178 -7.86 6.87 4.88
N GLU A 179 -6.91 6.41 5.68
CA GLU A 179 -6.39 7.15 6.83
C GLU A 179 -5.76 8.48 6.42
N PHE A 180 -5.04 8.53 5.30
CA PHE A 180 -4.53 9.81 4.78
C PHE A 180 -5.67 10.73 4.32
N ALA A 181 -6.71 10.19 3.70
CA ALA A 181 -7.90 10.97 3.38
C ALA A 181 -8.59 11.52 4.63
N MET A 182 -8.68 10.71 5.70
CA MET A 182 -9.24 11.17 6.98
C MET A 182 -8.35 12.21 7.68
N LEU A 183 -7.03 12.08 7.59
CA LEU A 183 -6.09 13.04 8.20
C LEU A 183 -6.11 14.41 7.48
N GLU A 184 -6.34 14.39 6.17
CA GLU A 184 -6.24 15.59 5.32
C GLU A 184 -7.59 16.13 4.85
N GLY A 185 -8.70 15.53 5.26
CA GLY A 185 -10.04 15.94 4.81
C GLY A 185 -10.34 15.60 3.35
N GLY A 186 -9.66 14.55 2.80
CA GLY A 186 -9.93 14.06 1.45
C GLY A 186 -11.23 13.26 1.37
N PHE A 187 -11.77 13.05 0.17
CA PHE A 187 -12.99 12.28 -0.06
C PHE A 187 -14.21 12.73 0.78
N GLY A 188 -14.24 14.01 1.20
CA GLY A 188 -15.30 14.55 2.02
C GLY A 188 -15.30 14.11 3.49
N PHE A 189 -14.20 13.58 4.00
CA PHE A 189 -14.02 13.36 5.44
C PHE A 189 -13.75 14.66 6.15
N ASP A 190 -14.26 14.80 7.39
CA ASP A 190 -13.76 15.80 8.31
C ASP A 190 -12.36 15.39 8.81
N PRO A 191 -11.37 16.30 8.82
CA PRO A 191 -10.02 15.98 9.27
C PRO A 191 -9.99 15.48 10.71
N VAL A 192 -9.30 14.36 10.93
CA VAL A 192 -9.10 13.78 12.27
C VAL A 192 -7.64 13.90 12.71
N PRO A 193 -7.34 14.02 14.00
CA PRO A 193 -5.97 14.08 14.48
C PRO A 193 -5.27 12.71 14.34
N LEU A 194 -3.97 12.73 14.07
CA LEU A 194 -3.12 11.54 13.92
C LEU A 194 -3.25 10.55 15.08
N GLY A 195 -3.45 11.04 16.31
CA GLY A 195 -3.64 10.20 17.49
C GLY A 195 -4.87 9.29 17.45
N GLN A 196 -5.87 9.59 16.60
CA GLN A 196 -7.02 8.70 16.40
C GLN A 196 -6.71 7.56 15.44
N ILE A 197 -5.82 7.78 14.47
CA ILE A 197 -5.45 6.81 13.43
C ILE A 197 -4.34 5.86 13.93
N THR A 198 -3.34 6.39 14.62
CA THR A 198 -2.15 5.65 15.05
C THR A 198 -2.44 4.32 15.77
N PRO A 199 -3.38 4.23 16.75
CA PRO A 199 -3.65 2.97 17.43
C PRO A 199 -4.18 1.87 16.50
N GLY A 200 -4.94 2.23 15.47
CA GLY A 200 -5.43 1.31 14.43
C GLY A 200 -4.29 0.73 13.61
N LEU A 201 -3.40 1.58 13.12
CA LEU A 201 -2.24 1.18 12.34
C LEU A 201 -1.25 0.34 13.16
N ALA A 202 -1.02 0.70 14.43
CA ALA A 202 -0.19 -0.10 15.34
C ALA A 202 -0.78 -1.50 15.55
N ARG A 203 -2.11 -1.63 15.75
CA ARG A 203 -2.78 -2.94 15.82
C ARG A 203 -2.61 -3.76 14.54
N CYS A 204 -2.68 -3.13 13.37
CA CYS A 204 -2.41 -3.80 12.10
C CYS A 204 -0.99 -4.39 12.06
N ALA A 205 0.03 -3.63 12.47
CA ALA A 205 1.39 -4.14 12.57
C ALA A 205 1.50 -5.28 13.59
N ASP A 206 0.92 -5.11 14.77
CA ASP A 206 0.99 -6.05 15.90
C ASP A 206 0.24 -7.37 15.66
N GLN A 207 -0.72 -7.39 14.70
CA GLN A 207 -1.43 -8.61 14.30
C GLN A 207 -0.50 -9.62 13.61
N ILE A 208 0.54 -9.14 12.93
CA ILE A 208 1.43 -10.00 12.17
C ILE A 208 2.43 -10.71 13.11
N PRO A 209 2.61 -12.04 13.03
CA PRO A 209 3.60 -12.78 13.81
C PRO A 209 5.01 -12.20 13.67
N GLY A 210 5.80 -12.25 14.74
CA GLY A 210 7.12 -11.59 14.80
C GLY A 210 8.15 -12.10 13.77
N ASP A 211 7.96 -13.29 13.25
CA ASP A 211 8.79 -13.94 12.23
C ASP A 211 8.35 -13.64 10.78
N VAL A 212 7.19 -12.99 10.59
CA VAL A 212 6.71 -12.52 9.27
C VAL A 212 6.99 -11.03 9.14
N PRO A 213 7.75 -10.58 8.12
CA PRO A 213 7.96 -9.16 7.88
C PRO A 213 6.64 -8.42 7.58
N VAL A 214 6.48 -7.22 8.14
CA VAL A 214 5.33 -6.34 7.91
C VAL A 214 5.79 -4.97 7.47
N GLY A 215 5.07 -4.38 6.50
CA GLY A 215 5.29 -3.01 6.06
C GLY A 215 4.00 -2.25 5.80
N MET A 216 4.16 -0.97 5.51
CA MET A 216 3.05 -0.07 5.24
C MET A 216 3.29 0.73 3.96
N HIS A 217 2.31 0.70 3.08
CA HIS A 217 2.23 1.58 1.92
C HIS A 217 1.44 2.84 2.29
N LEU A 218 2.11 3.99 2.31
CA LEU A 218 1.55 5.29 2.64
C LEU A 218 1.04 5.95 1.36
N CYS A 219 -0.28 5.94 1.14
CA CYS A 219 -0.89 6.23 -0.15
C CYS A 219 -1.84 7.44 -0.09
N TYR A 220 -1.82 8.25 -1.14
CA TYR A 220 -2.74 9.37 -1.33
C TYR A 220 -3.89 9.07 -2.32
N GLY A 221 -4.17 7.78 -2.51
CA GLY A 221 -5.18 7.31 -3.45
C GLY A 221 -4.63 7.10 -4.87
N ASP A 222 -5.40 6.38 -5.68
CA ASP A 222 -5.01 6.03 -7.05
C ASP A 222 -6.23 5.88 -7.97
N ALA A 223 -7.25 6.70 -7.75
CA ALA A 223 -8.41 6.75 -8.62
C ALA A 223 -8.04 7.39 -9.96
N GLY A 224 -7.81 6.55 -10.99
CA GLY A 224 -7.33 7.01 -12.30
C GLY A 224 -5.94 7.67 -12.25
N HIS A 225 -5.06 7.21 -11.36
CA HIS A 225 -3.75 7.81 -11.05
C HIS A 225 -3.87 9.27 -10.56
N GLN A 226 -4.92 9.55 -9.81
CA GLN A 226 -5.14 10.86 -9.20
C GLN A 226 -5.13 10.71 -7.68
N HIS A 227 -4.33 11.54 -7.02
CA HIS A 227 -4.41 11.69 -5.58
C HIS A 227 -5.69 12.43 -5.20
N PHE A 228 -6.33 12.03 -4.10
CA PHE A 228 -7.47 12.79 -3.56
C PHE A 228 -7.04 14.20 -3.09
N LYS A 229 -5.75 14.34 -2.77
CA LYS A 229 -5.08 15.61 -2.44
C LYS A 229 -3.62 15.47 -2.80
N GLN A 230 -3.02 16.48 -3.41
CA GLN A 230 -1.57 16.51 -3.60
C GLN A 230 -0.90 16.81 -2.26
N PRO A 231 0.00 15.95 -1.76
CA PRO A 231 0.70 16.22 -0.51
C PRO A 231 1.62 17.44 -0.66
N GLU A 232 1.55 18.36 0.29
CA GLU A 232 2.37 19.57 0.30
C GLU A 232 3.85 19.29 0.61
N SER A 233 4.10 18.23 1.39
CA SER A 233 5.43 17.73 1.73
C SER A 233 5.34 16.29 2.25
N LEU A 234 6.49 15.67 2.51
CA LEU A 234 6.56 14.36 3.19
C LEU A 234 6.22 14.42 4.70
N ALA A 235 5.87 15.61 5.25
CA ALA A 235 5.71 15.80 6.70
C ALA A 235 4.69 14.83 7.31
N LEU A 236 3.50 14.72 6.73
CA LEU A 236 2.46 13.85 7.27
C LEU A 236 2.84 12.36 7.18
N GLN A 237 3.42 11.95 6.06
CA GLN A 237 3.88 10.56 5.89
C GLN A 237 4.98 10.21 6.90
N VAL A 238 5.93 11.10 7.15
CA VAL A 238 6.98 10.96 8.17
C VAL A 238 6.37 10.92 9.58
N GLN A 239 5.38 11.76 9.88
CA GLN A 239 4.67 11.75 11.16
C GLN A 239 3.94 10.42 11.38
N VAL A 240 3.24 9.89 10.36
CA VAL A 240 2.57 8.60 10.42
C VAL A 240 3.59 7.48 10.66
N ALA A 241 4.68 7.43 9.87
CA ALA A 241 5.72 6.41 10.04
C ALA A 241 6.35 6.44 11.44
N ASN A 242 6.67 7.64 11.95
CA ASN A 242 7.21 7.83 13.29
C ASN A 242 6.21 7.41 14.38
N ALA A 243 4.94 7.81 14.25
CA ALA A 243 3.90 7.50 15.22
C ALA A 243 3.61 5.99 15.30
N VAL A 244 3.52 5.33 14.14
CA VAL A 244 3.32 3.88 14.10
C VAL A 244 4.55 3.14 14.65
N THR A 245 5.76 3.55 14.27
CA THR A 245 7.00 2.96 14.80
C THR A 245 7.09 3.07 16.33
N ALA A 246 6.62 4.18 16.89
CA ALA A 246 6.61 4.38 18.36
C ALA A 246 5.50 3.62 19.08
N ALA A 247 4.36 3.36 18.43
CA ALA A 247 3.18 2.76 19.04
C ALA A 247 3.12 1.24 18.87
N ALA A 248 3.67 0.69 17.79
CA ALA A 248 3.68 -0.74 17.52
C ALA A 248 4.63 -1.48 18.49
N ARG A 249 4.24 -2.67 18.92
CA ARG A 249 5.03 -3.55 19.83
C ARG A 249 6.11 -4.33 19.10
N ARG A 250 6.12 -4.25 17.77
CA ARG A 250 7.08 -4.90 16.89
C ARG A 250 7.66 -3.91 15.87
N PRO A 251 8.82 -4.18 15.27
CA PRO A 251 9.32 -3.38 14.17
C PRO A 251 8.41 -3.44 12.95
N VAL A 252 8.19 -2.29 12.29
CA VAL A 252 7.70 -2.22 10.92
C VAL A 252 8.91 -2.35 10.01
N ASN A 253 8.90 -3.36 9.13
CA ASN A 253 10.06 -3.74 8.35
C ASN A 253 10.27 -2.84 7.13
N TRP A 254 9.20 -2.24 6.59
CA TRP A 254 9.33 -1.24 5.52
C TRP A 254 8.19 -0.22 5.53
N PHE A 255 8.49 0.94 4.97
CA PHE A 255 7.51 1.93 4.56
C PHE A 255 7.74 2.30 3.09
N SER A 256 6.67 2.43 2.30
CA SER A 256 6.71 3.07 1.00
C SER A 256 6.01 4.43 1.05
N PHE A 257 6.69 5.46 0.56
CA PHE A 257 6.28 6.85 0.63
C PHE A 257 5.83 7.34 -0.75
N THR A 258 4.65 7.93 -0.81
CA THR A 258 4.17 8.60 -2.01
C THR A 258 4.96 9.90 -2.23
N VAL A 259 5.54 10.04 -3.41
CA VAL A 259 6.20 11.25 -3.90
C VAL A 259 5.58 11.60 -5.25
N PRO A 260 4.86 12.74 -5.39
CA PRO A 260 4.28 13.13 -6.66
C PRO A 260 5.33 13.19 -7.77
N GLN A 261 5.04 12.58 -8.92
CA GLN A 261 6.02 12.39 -10.00
C GLN A 261 6.65 13.68 -10.54
N ALA A 262 5.98 14.84 -10.38
CA ALA A 262 6.49 16.13 -10.82
C ALA A 262 7.19 16.93 -9.70
N GLN A 263 7.23 16.39 -8.47
CA GLN A 263 7.76 17.14 -7.32
C GLN A 263 9.28 17.29 -7.39
N ARG A 264 9.77 18.53 -7.31
CA ARG A 264 11.20 18.86 -7.42
C ARG A 264 11.70 19.77 -6.31
N ASP A 265 10.80 20.24 -5.44
CA ASP A 265 11.15 21.18 -4.39
C ASP A 265 11.91 20.46 -3.27
N ASN A 266 13.06 21.01 -2.87
CA ASN A 266 13.87 20.51 -1.77
C ASN A 266 13.10 20.49 -0.44
N ASP A 267 12.27 21.51 -0.20
CA ASP A 267 11.54 21.65 1.06
C ASP A 267 10.44 20.57 1.21
N TYR A 268 9.98 20.01 0.09
CA TYR A 268 9.08 18.84 0.10
C TYR A 268 9.72 17.65 0.84
N PHE A 269 11.02 17.43 0.66
CA PHE A 269 11.76 16.29 1.23
C PHE A 269 12.36 16.60 2.61
N ALA A 270 12.41 17.87 3.03
CA ALA A 270 13.01 18.27 4.30
C ALA A 270 12.51 17.50 5.54
N PRO A 271 11.23 17.10 5.64
CA PRO A 271 10.74 16.31 6.77
C PRO A 271 11.44 14.95 6.99
N LEU A 272 12.07 14.36 5.96
CA LEU A 272 12.85 13.12 6.10
C LEU A 272 13.97 13.23 7.14
N ALA A 273 14.49 14.43 7.39
CA ALA A 273 15.46 14.66 8.44
C ALA A 273 14.92 14.35 9.85
N THR A 274 13.60 14.28 10.02
CA THR A 274 12.93 13.96 11.30
C THR A 274 12.45 12.52 11.40
N LEU A 275 12.77 11.68 10.41
CA LEU A 275 12.36 10.27 10.39
C LEU A 275 13.07 9.51 11.53
N ARG A 276 12.29 8.69 12.27
CA ARG A 276 12.72 7.96 13.46
C ARG A 276 12.45 6.45 13.40
N THR A 277 12.26 5.92 12.20
CA THR A 277 12.10 4.47 12.03
C THR A 277 13.41 3.75 12.39
N GLY A 278 13.32 2.47 12.75
CA GLY A 278 14.50 1.66 13.12
C GLY A 278 15.53 1.57 11.98
N PRO A 279 16.82 1.33 12.28
CA PRO A 279 17.87 1.28 11.26
C PRO A 279 17.69 0.13 10.26
N GLN A 280 16.95 -0.91 10.64
CA GLN A 280 16.63 -2.05 9.78
C GLN A 280 15.33 -1.88 8.98
N THR A 281 14.59 -0.79 9.19
CA THR A 281 13.38 -0.50 8.43
C THR A 281 13.75 -0.05 7.03
N GLU A 282 13.32 -0.78 6.01
CA GLU A 282 13.53 -0.42 4.61
C GLU A 282 12.63 0.77 4.24
N LEU A 283 13.13 1.66 3.41
CA LEU A 283 12.38 2.81 2.91
C LEU A 283 12.29 2.74 1.40
N TYR A 284 11.09 2.95 0.88
CA TYR A 284 10.86 3.02 -0.56
C TYR A 284 10.20 4.35 -0.89
N PHE A 285 10.64 4.98 -1.97
CA PHE A 285 10.08 6.26 -2.43
C PHE A 285 9.55 6.13 -3.85
N ALA A 286 8.42 6.76 -4.10
CA ALA A 286 7.74 6.71 -5.38
C ALA A 286 8.46 7.57 -6.44
N LEU A 287 9.58 7.08 -6.94
CA LEU A 287 10.39 7.76 -7.96
C LEU A 287 10.18 7.22 -9.38
N VAL A 288 9.35 6.20 -9.53
CA VAL A 288 8.99 5.66 -10.84
C VAL A 288 7.69 6.32 -11.31
N PRO A 289 7.76 7.27 -12.26
CA PRO A 289 6.57 7.99 -12.70
C PRO A 289 5.67 7.11 -13.56
N TYR A 290 4.34 7.21 -13.37
CA TYR A 290 3.37 6.55 -14.26
C TYR A 290 3.38 7.11 -15.68
N TYR A 291 3.68 8.40 -15.81
CA TYR A 291 3.68 9.13 -17.08
C TYR A 291 5.06 9.74 -17.35
N PRO A 292 6.07 8.92 -17.68
CA PRO A 292 7.45 9.41 -17.84
C PRO A 292 7.59 10.51 -18.90
N ALA A 293 6.76 10.46 -19.95
CA ALA A 293 6.79 11.47 -21.02
C ALA A 293 6.34 12.87 -20.54
N SER A 294 5.52 12.95 -19.49
CA SER A 294 5.06 14.21 -18.90
C SER A 294 5.94 14.71 -17.74
N GLN A 295 6.87 13.89 -17.28
CA GLN A 295 7.79 14.27 -16.20
C GLN A 295 8.92 15.13 -16.76
N PRO A 296 9.22 16.31 -16.18
CA PRO A 296 10.36 17.13 -16.60
C PRO A 296 11.69 16.37 -16.49
N ALA A 297 12.55 16.52 -17.48
CA ALA A 297 13.85 15.82 -17.52
C ALA A 297 14.66 16.06 -16.24
N GLY A 298 15.30 15.02 -15.73
CA GLY A 298 16.14 15.07 -14.53
C GLY A 298 15.37 15.10 -13.19
N THR A 299 14.03 15.04 -13.21
CA THR A 299 13.23 15.06 -11.96
C THR A 299 13.58 13.91 -11.04
N THR A 300 13.61 12.68 -11.51
CA THR A 300 13.94 11.49 -10.70
C THR A 300 15.33 11.61 -10.04
N ALA A 301 16.33 12.08 -10.79
CA ALA A 301 17.67 12.28 -10.24
C ALA A 301 17.70 13.38 -9.16
N GLN A 302 16.93 14.45 -9.36
CA GLN A 302 16.81 15.54 -8.37
C GLN A 302 16.09 15.06 -7.11
N GLN A 303 14.98 14.32 -7.25
CA GLN A 303 14.27 13.71 -6.14
C GLN A 303 15.20 12.78 -5.33
N ALA A 304 15.95 11.92 -6.00
CA ALA A 304 16.92 11.02 -5.36
C ALA A 304 17.98 11.80 -4.56
N ALA A 305 18.51 12.89 -5.12
CA ALA A 305 19.49 13.74 -4.43
C ALA A 305 18.91 14.42 -3.18
N HIS A 306 17.65 14.85 -3.22
CA HIS A 306 16.97 15.40 -2.05
C HIS A 306 16.74 14.35 -0.97
N ILE A 307 16.29 13.14 -1.35
CA ILE A 307 16.11 12.03 -0.42
C ILE A 307 17.44 11.72 0.29
N ASP A 308 18.52 11.53 -0.44
CA ASP A 308 19.85 11.25 0.12
C ASP A 308 20.28 12.35 1.10
N THR A 309 20.09 13.62 0.70
CA THR A 309 20.48 14.77 1.52
C THR A 309 19.75 14.79 2.86
N HIS A 310 18.44 14.54 2.85
CA HIS A 310 17.63 14.65 4.06
C HIS A 310 17.63 13.37 4.90
N LEU A 311 17.72 12.18 4.30
CA LEU A 311 17.94 10.95 5.05
C LEU A 311 19.29 10.95 5.76
N GLY A 312 20.34 11.48 5.13
CA GLY A 312 21.66 11.63 5.77
C GLY A 312 21.66 12.49 7.03
N LYS A 313 20.65 13.36 7.19
CA LYS A 313 20.45 14.20 8.39
C LYS A 313 19.52 13.55 9.43
N SER A 314 18.85 12.46 9.09
CA SER A 314 17.87 11.82 9.99
C SER A 314 18.57 11.21 11.21
N LEU A 315 17.83 11.06 12.31
CA LEU A 315 18.31 10.38 13.53
C LEU A 315 18.64 8.90 13.29
N ALA A 316 18.05 8.30 12.25
CA ALA A 316 18.35 6.93 11.84
C ALA A 316 19.68 6.79 11.07
N GLY A 317 20.32 7.90 10.72
CA GLY A 317 21.53 7.95 9.92
C GLY A 317 21.29 7.69 8.42
N SER A 318 22.36 7.81 7.64
CA SER A 318 22.35 7.46 6.22
C SER A 318 22.13 5.96 6.06
N ARG A 319 21.20 5.56 5.20
CA ARG A 319 20.89 4.15 4.93
C ARG A 319 20.45 3.96 3.48
N ASP A 320 20.56 2.72 3.03
CA ASP A 320 20.05 2.32 1.72
C ASP A 320 18.52 2.49 1.69
N TRP A 321 18.00 2.81 0.52
CA TRP A 321 16.59 2.97 0.25
C TRP A 321 16.27 2.46 -1.15
N GLY A 322 15.01 2.21 -1.43
CA GLY A 322 14.54 1.67 -2.69
C GLY A 322 13.52 2.57 -3.37
N ILE A 323 13.09 2.14 -4.54
CA ILE A 323 12.11 2.85 -5.37
C ILE A 323 10.82 2.05 -5.51
N CYS A 324 9.73 2.77 -5.74
CA CYS A 324 8.42 2.23 -6.11
C CYS A 324 7.68 3.23 -7.02
N THR A 325 6.47 2.88 -7.45
CA THR A 325 5.47 3.80 -7.98
C THR A 325 4.68 4.44 -6.84
N GLU A 326 3.92 5.51 -7.10
CA GLU A 326 3.10 6.21 -6.08
C GLU A 326 2.07 5.29 -5.42
N CYS A 327 1.50 4.36 -6.18
CA CYS A 327 0.62 3.28 -5.73
C CYS A 327 0.92 2.01 -6.55
N GLY A 328 0.00 1.04 -6.59
CA GLY A 328 0.11 -0.10 -7.51
C GLY A 328 -0.03 0.30 -8.99
N MET A 329 0.31 -0.58 -9.91
CA MET A 329 0.18 -0.39 -11.36
C MET A 329 -1.15 -0.94 -11.92
N GLY A 330 -2.17 -1.11 -11.06
CA GLY A 330 -3.44 -1.70 -11.46
C GLY A 330 -4.28 -0.82 -12.40
N ARG A 331 -4.11 0.52 -12.37
CA ARG A 331 -4.85 1.47 -13.22
C ARG A 331 -4.08 1.87 -14.47
N VAL A 332 -2.82 1.48 -14.57
CA VAL A 332 -2.00 1.64 -15.79
C VAL A 332 -2.60 0.84 -16.93
N GLN A 333 -2.53 1.36 -18.15
CA GLN A 333 -2.87 0.55 -19.33
C GLN A 333 -1.98 -0.70 -19.37
N ALA A 334 -2.56 -1.87 -19.63
CA ALA A 334 -1.81 -3.13 -19.61
C ALA A 334 -0.57 -3.10 -20.54
N GLY A 335 -0.67 -2.40 -21.67
CA GLY A 335 0.44 -2.21 -22.61
C GLY A 335 1.58 -1.33 -22.08
N ASP A 336 1.37 -0.53 -21.05
CA ASP A 336 2.37 0.36 -20.46
C ASP A 336 3.12 -0.29 -19.28
N VAL A 337 2.57 -1.36 -18.69
CA VAL A 337 3.20 -2.08 -17.57
C VAL A 337 4.65 -2.50 -17.90
N PRO A 338 4.96 -3.08 -19.05
CA PRO A 338 6.34 -3.41 -19.42
C PRO A 338 7.28 -2.20 -19.39
N THR A 339 6.82 -1.05 -19.89
CA THR A 339 7.60 0.20 -19.89
C THR A 339 7.92 0.68 -18.47
N LEU A 340 6.94 0.60 -17.57
CA LEU A 340 7.15 0.99 -16.16
C LEU A 340 8.12 0.03 -15.45
N LEU A 341 8.04 -1.27 -15.73
CA LEU A 341 8.99 -2.24 -15.18
C LEU A 341 10.42 -1.98 -15.70
N ASP A 342 10.58 -1.70 -16.98
CA ASP A 342 11.88 -1.32 -17.57
C ASP A 342 12.42 -0.01 -16.96
N LEU A 343 11.52 0.91 -16.59
CA LEU A 343 11.90 2.16 -15.92
C LEU A 343 12.41 1.91 -14.49
N HIS A 344 11.79 1.00 -13.72
CA HIS A 344 12.32 0.58 -12.41
C HIS A 344 13.77 0.09 -12.56
N ARG A 345 14.03 -0.81 -13.52
CA ARG A 345 15.39 -1.31 -13.80
C ARG A 345 16.34 -0.17 -14.17
N THR A 346 15.91 0.71 -15.08
CA THR A 346 16.75 1.81 -15.58
C THR A 346 17.17 2.75 -14.46
N ILE A 347 16.25 3.08 -13.53
CA ILE A 347 16.56 3.95 -12.37
C ILE A 347 17.57 3.27 -11.46
N LEU A 348 17.43 1.98 -11.16
CA LEU A 348 18.42 1.24 -10.37
C LEU A 348 19.80 1.22 -11.06
N ASP A 349 19.84 0.91 -12.37
CA ASP A 349 21.09 0.79 -13.12
C ASP A 349 21.83 2.14 -13.22
N THR A 350 21.10 3.24 -13.46
CA THR A 350 21.68 4.57 -13.59
C THR A 350 22.36 5.03 -12.30
N HIS A 351 21.81 4.65 -11.16
CA HIS A 351 22.37 5.04 -9.86
C HIS A 351 23.52 4.13 -9.39
N GLU A 352 23.65 2.90 -9.93
CA GLU A 352 24.85 2.05 -9.66
C GLU A 352 26.11 2.53 -10.36
N VAL A 353 26.00 3.05 -11.60
CA VAL A 353 27.17 3.52 -12.37
C VAL A 353 27.86 4.72 -11.72
N ASN A 354 27.18 5.40 -10.79
CA ASN A 354 27.71 6.56 -10.07
C ASN A 354 28.29 6.20 -8.68
N ARG A 355 28.45 4.91 -8.34
CA ARG A 355 29.20 4.41 -7.20
C ARG A 355 30.67 4.22 -7.59
#